data_92dd829b04f19a24cdd9e5052a3cbc9b
#
_entry.id   92dd829b04f19a24cdd9e5052a3cbc9b
#
_cell.length_a   1.000
_cell.length_b   1.000
_cell.length_c   1.000
_cell.angle_alpha   90.00
_cell.angle_beta   90.00
_cell.angle_gamma   90.00
#
_symmetry.space_group_name_H-M   'P 1'
#
loop_
_entity.id
_entity.type
_entity.pdbx_description
1 polymer ?
#
loop_
_entity_poly.entity_id
_entity_poly.type
_entity_poly.pdbx_seq_one_letter_code
_entity_poly.pdbx_strand_id
1 'polypeptide(L)'
;MADEMTKIEIVTRQSKLEALKTALNEIGINGMTVYNVLGYGVQKGQKHKYRGVEYSVDLLPKVKIEMVVCTVPVDDVVNTAMSVLRTGEIGDGKIFISPVSKVIKVRTGETDREALL
;
A
#
# COMPACT_ATOMS: atom_id res chain seq x y z
N MET A 1 2.08 8.32 28.12
CA MET A 1 1.92 7.22 27.18
C MET A 1 2.55 7.59 25.86
N ALA A 2 3.30 6.66 25.31
CA ALA A 2 3.80 6.85 23.96
C ALA A 2 2.64 6.73 22.96
N ASP A 3 2.65 7.58 21.94
CA ASP A 3 1.68 7.47 20.85
C ASP A 3 1.94 6.19 20.06
N GLU A 4 0.89 5.49 19.72
CA GLU A 4 1.00 4.31 18.88
C GLU A 4 1.29 4.74 17.45
N MET A 5 2.33 4.17 16.89
CA MET A 5 2.69 4.35 15.49
C MET A 5 2.47 3.06 14.74
N THR A 6 1.83 3.15 13.61
CA THR A 6 1.44 1.99 12.82
C THR A 6 1.92 2.15 11.40
N LYS A 7 2.56 1.12 10.88
CA LYS A 7 2.94 1.03 9.48
C LYS A 7 1.83 0.34 8.73
N ILE A 8 1.43 0.94 7.62
CA ILE A 8 0.43 0.38 6.72
C ILE A 8 1.10 0.20 5.36
N GLU A 9 1.09 -1.02 4.88
CA GLU A 9 1.61 -1.37 3.56
C GLU A 9 0.45 -1.86 2.70
N ILE A 10 0.34 -1.32 1.50
CA ILE A 10 -0.72 -1.69 0.56
C ILE A 10 -0.05 -2.16 -0.73
N VAL A 11 -0.36 -3.40 -1.13
CA VAL A 11 0.08 -3.92 -2.42
C VAL A 11 -1.16 -4.06 -3.29
N THR A 12 -1.17 -3.39 -4.44
CA THR A 12 -2.36 -3.32 -5.29
C THR A 12 -1.99 -3.13 -6.76
N ARG A 13 -2.99 -2.97 -7.61
CA ARG A 13 -2.80 -2.71 -9.04
C ARG A 13 -2.19 -1.33 -9.25
N GLN A 14 -1.27 -1.22 -10.20
CA GLN A 14 -0.68 0.07 -10.57
C GLN A 14 -1.74 1.08 -11.03
N SER A 15 -2.79 0.61 -11.68
CA SER A 15 -3.87 1.46 -12.20
C SER A 15 -4.66 2.18 -11.10
N LYS A 16 -4.54 1.72 -9.84
CA LYS A 16 -5.26 2.34 -8.72
C LYS A 16 -4.41 3.34 -7.93
N LEU A 17 -3.13 3.50 -8.27
CA LEU A 17 -2.21 4.31 -7.49
C LEU A 17 -2.67 5.75 -7.34
N GLU A 18 -3.03 6.42 -8.43
CA GLU A 18 -3.39 7.83 -8.37
C GLU A 18 -4.68 8.06 -7.56
N ALA A 19 -5.70 7.23 -7.77
CA ALA A 19 -6.94 7.33 -6.99
C ALA A 19 -6.69 7.09 -5.50
N LEU A 20 -5.84 6.12 -5.17
CA LEU A 20 -5.50 5.82 -3.77
C LEU A 20 -4.73 6.97 -3.13
N LYS A 21 -3.73 7.52 -3.81
CA LYS A 21 -2.98 8.68 -3.31
C LYS A 21 -3.89 9.86 -3.01
N THR A 22 -4.78 10.17 -3.94
CA THR A 22 -5.72 11.28 -3.78
C THR A 22 -6.63 11.07 -2.56
N ALA A 23 -7.20 9.89 -2.44
CA ALA A 23 -8.11 9.58 -1.34
C ALA A 23 -7.40 9.60 0.02
N LEU A 24 -6.19 9.05 0.10
CA LEU A 24 -5.40 9.05 1.34
C LEU A 24 -4.97 10.47 1.72
N ASN A 25 -4.62 11.29 0.74
CA ASN A 25 -4.25 12.68 0.98
C ASN A 25 -5.41 13.47 1.59
N GLU A 26 -6.63 13.22 1.13
CA GLU A 26 -7.83 13.87 1.64
C GLU A 26 -8.09 13.61 3.12
N ILE A 27 -7.66 12.47 3.65
CA ILE A 27 -7.81 12.14 5.08
C ILE A 27 -6.58 12.48 5.91
N GLY A 28 -5.61 13.18 5.33
CA GLY A 28 -4.45 13.70 6.06
C GLY A 28 -3.16 12.92 5.93
N ILE A 29 -3.09 11.94 5.03
CA ILE A 29 -1.84 11.22 4.77
C ILE A 29 -1.00 12.05 3.80
N ASN A 30 0.08 12.64 4.32
CA ASN A 30 0.94 13.54 3.55
C ASN A 30 2.23 12.88 3.06
N GLY A 31 2.68 11.81 3.71
CA GLY A 31 3.91 11.13 3.36
C GLY A 31 3.66 9.66 3.04
N MET A 32 4.16 9.22 1.90
CA MET A 32 4.08 7.83 1.46
C MET A 32 5.35 7.48 0.70
N THR A 33 5.75 6.21 0.80
CA THR A 33 6.81 5.67 -0.04
C THR A 33 6.17 4.70 -1.03
N VAL A 34 6.50 4.83 -2.30
CA VAL A 34 5.90 4.04 -3.36
C VAL A 34 6.97 3.20 -4.04
N TYR A 35 6.71 1.91 -4.18
CA TYR A 35 7.59 0.98 -4.88
C TYR A 35 6.87 0.32 -6.05
N ASN A 36 7.58 0.14 -7.14
CA ASN A 36 7.14 -0.77 -8.19
C ASN A 36 7.62 -2.17 -7.81
N VAL A 37 6.69 -3.13 -7.76
CA VAL A 37 6.97 -4.50 -7.35
C VAL A 37 6.36 -5.48 -8.33
N LEU A 38 6.78 -6.73 -8.26
CA LEU A 38 6.17 -7.82 -9.00
C LEU A 38 5.44 -8.73 -8.01
N GLY A 39 4.17 -8.97 -8.28
CA GLY A 39 3.37 -9.89 -7.49
C GLY A 39 3.37 -11.27 -8.11
N TYR A 40 3.58 -12.29 -7.30
CA TYR A 40 3.48 -13.68 -7.69
C TYR A 40 2.21 -14.28 -7.08
N GLY A 41 1.46 -15.00 -7.91
CA GLY A 41 0.26 -15.67 -7.41
C GLY A 41 -0.51 -16.34 -8.52
N VAL A 42 -1.49 -17.15 -8.12
CA VAL A 42 -2.37 -17.80 -9.07
C VAL A 42 -3.40 -16.80 -9.58
N GLN A 43 -3.40 -16.55 -10.89
CA GLN A 43 -4.38 -15.69 -11.52
C GLN A 43 -5.11 -16.51 -12.59
N LYS A 44 -6.30 -16.96 -12.22
CA LYS A 44 -7.12 -17.77 -13.13
C LYS A 44 -7.46 -16.99 -14.38
N GLY A 45 -7.33 -17.66 -15.53
CA GLY A 45 -7.68 -17.11 -16.82
C GLY A 45 -6.62 -16.23 -17.46
N GLN A 46 -5.55 -15.92 -16.75
CA GLN A 46 -4.46 -15.16 -17.34
C GLN A 46 -3.44 -16.09 -17.98
N LYS A 47 -3.65 -16.35 -19.24
CA LYS A 47 -2.75 -17.15 -20.06
C LYS A 47 -2.39 -16.37 -21.30
N HIS A 48 -1.15 -16.47 -21.70
CA HIS A 48 -0.66 -15.89 -22.92
C HIS A 48 -0.22 -16.97 -23.88
N LYS A 49 -0.38 -16.73 -25.18
CA LYS A 49 0.13 -17.62 -26.23
C LYS A 49 1.27 -16.95 -26.96
N TYR A 50 2.35 -17.69 -27.09
CA TYR A 50 3.47 -17.26 -27.89
C TYR A 50 3.86 -18.41 -28.84
N ARG A 51 3.80 -18.15 -30.13
CA ARG A 51 4.06 -19.15 -31.19
C ARG A 51 3.20 -20.41 -31.02
N GLY A 52 1.94 -20.24 -30.60
CA GLY A 52 1.02 -21.35 -30.40
C GLY A 52 1.19 -22.09 -29.08
N VAL A 53 2.16 -21.70 -28.24
CA VAL A 53 2.36 -22.29 -26.94
C VAL A 53 1.69 -21.43 -25.88
N GLU A 54 0.83 -22.06 -25.10
CA GLU A 54 0.12 -21.40 -24.00
C GLU A 54 0.97 -21.45 -22.72
N TYR A 55 1.10 -20.32 -22.02
CA TYR A 55 1.79 -20.27 -20.74
C TYR A 55 1.07 -19.33 -19.77
N SER A 56 1.23 -19.61 -18.48
CA SER A 56 0.66 -18.77 -17.42
C SER A 56 1.58 -17.61 -17.12
N VAL A 57 0.99 -16.43 -16.92
CA VAL A 57 1.72 -15.26 -16.41
C VAL A 57 1.54 -15.28 -14.89
N ASP A 58 2.63 -15.49 -14.17
CA ASP A 58 2.62 -15.62 -12.72
C ASP A 58 3.30 -14.48 -11.97
N LEU A 59 4.06 -13.62 -12.68
CA LEU A 59 4.64 -12.41 -12.12
C LEU A 59 4.00 -11.19 -12.79
N LEU A 60 3.27 -10.41 -12.01
CA LEU A 60 2.52 -9.26 -12.51
C LEU A 60 3.01 -7.97 -11.86
N PRO A 61 3.08 -6.88 -12.64
CA PRO A 61 3.39 -5.56 -12.08
C PRO A 61 2.34 -5.15 -11.06
N LYS A 62 2.81 -4.73 -9.89
CA LYS A 62 2.02 -4.19 -8.79
C LYS A 62 2.69 -2.95 -8.25
N VAL A 63 2.01 -2.23 -7.41
CA VAL A 63 2.57 -1.12 -6.66
C VAL A 63 2.44 -1.42 -5.17
N LYS A 64 3.47 -1.07 -4.41
CA LYS A 64 3.44 -1.16 -2.94
C LYS A 64 3.56 0.26 -2.39
N ILE A 65 2.66 0.60 -1.50
CA ILE A 65 2.64 1.91 -0.85
C ILE A 65 2.82 1.69 0.63
N GLU A 66 3.78 2.40 1.23
CA GLU A 66 4.02 2.35 2.66
C GLU A 66 3.78 3.71 3.28
N MET A 67 3.18 3.71 4.45
CA MET A 67 3.01 4.89 5.28
C MET A 67 3.09 4.51 6.75
N VAL A 68 3.51 5.45 7.58
CA VAL A 68 3.46 5.30 9.03
C VAL A 68 2.53 6.37 9.57
N VAL A 69 1.54 5.96 10.34
CA VAL A 69 0.52 6.85 10.87
C VAL A 69 0.55 6.87 12.39
N CYS A 70 0.20 8.02 12.95
CA CYS A 70 0.10 8.23 14.39
C CYS A 70 -1.17 9.02 14.71
N THR A 71 -1.38 10.15 14.04
CA THR A 71 -2.53 11.04 14.28
C THR A 71 -3.75 10.66 13.46
N VAL A 72 -3.56 10.09 12.27
CA VAL A 72 -4.67 9.61 11.46
C VAL A 72 -5.03 8.20 11.92
N PRO A 73 -6.29 7.92 12.27
CA PRO A 73 -6.67 6.58 12.72
C PRO A 73 -6.43 5.53 11.65
N VAL A 74 -5.93 4.37 12.07
CA VAL A 74 -5.67 3.23 11.16
C VAL A 74 -6.94 2.81 10.43
N ASP A 75 -8.08 2.77 11.13
CA ASP A 75 -9.34 2.37 10.52
C ASP A 75 -9.78 3.31 9.40
N ASP A 76 -9.48 4.61 9.52
CA ASP A 76 -9.80 5.57 8.45
C ASP A 76 -8.97 5.29 7.20
N VAL A 77 -7.70 4.95 7.38
CA VAL A 77 -6.82 4.58 6.26
C VAL A 77 -7.33 3.30 5.60
N VAL A 78 -7.62 2.29 6.39
CA VAL A 78 -8.11 1.00 5.87
C VAL A 78 -9.42 1.17 5.12
N ASN A 79 -10.38 1.87 5.71
CA ASN A 79 -11.70 2.07 5.08
C ASN A 79 -11.57 2.87 3.78
N THR A 80 -10.73 3.89 3.77
CA THR A 80 -10.47 4.69 2.56
C THR A 80 -9.85 3.83 1.47
N ALA A 81 -8.82 3.05 1.81
CA ALA A 81 -8.17 2.16 0.84
C ALA A 81 -9.15 1.11 0.31
N MET A 82 -9.93 0.51 1.17
CA MET A 82 -10.93 -0.49 0.76
C MET A 82 -11.94 0.11 -0.23
N SER A 83 -12.41 1.33 0.02
CA SER A 83 -13.39 1.97 -0.86
C SER A 83 -12.84 2.24 -2.25
N VAL A 84 -11.55 2.50 -2.37
CA VAL A 84 -10.90 2.78 -3.66
C VAL A 84 -10.52 1.49 -4.39
N LEU A 85 -10.04 0.48 -3.65
CA LEU A 85 -9.34 -0.66 -4.23
C LEU A 85 -10.22 -1.88 -4.46
N ARG A 86 -11.24 -2.06 -3.64
CA ARG A 86 -12.03 -3.29 -3.64
C ARG A 86 -12.92 -3.38 -4.86
N THR A 87 -12.73 -4.42 -5.66
CA THR A 87 -13.63 -4.80 -6.75
C THR A 87 -14.32 -6.13 -6.49
N GLY A 88 -13.76 -6.95 -5.59
CA GLY A 88 -14.20 -8.31 -5.33
C GLY A 88 -13.54 -9.33 -6.23
N GLU A 89 -12.64 -8.91 -7.10
CA GLU A 89 -11.94 -9.79 -8.03
C GLU A 89 -10.51 -10.06 -7.58
N ILE A 90 -9.94 -11.13 -8.10
CA ILE A 90 -8.53 -11.48 -7.88
C ILE A 90 -7.66 -10.35 -8.40
N GLY A 91 -6.69 -9.95 -7.61
CA GLY A 91 -5.76 -8.87 -7.96
C GLY A 91 -6.02 -7.55 -7.26
N ASP A 92 -7.07 -7.45 -6.43
CA ASP A 92 -7.33 -6.23 -5.63
C ASP A 92 -6.18 -5.90 -4.69
N GLY A 93 -5.49 -6.91 -4.21
CA GLY A 93 -4.32 -6.72 -3.37
C GLY A 93 -4.56 -7.00 -1.90
N LYS A 94 -3.62 -6.55 -1.08
CA LYS A 94 -3.65 -6.77 0.37
C LYS A 94 -3.15 -5.56 1.11
N ILE A 95 -3.62 -5.41 2.34
CA ILE A 95 -3.19 -4.38 3.26
C ILE A 95 -2.52 -5.09 4.44
N PHE A 96 -1.30 -4.68 4.77
CA PHE A 96 -0.54 -5.22 5.90
C PHE A 96 -0.38 -4.12 6.95
N ILE A 97 -0.64 -4.47 8.19
CA ILE A 97 -0.61 -3.53 9.31
C ILE A 97 0.34 -4.08 10.35
N SER A 98 1.29 -3.27 10.77
CA SER A 98 2.27 -3.67 11.77
C SER A 98 2.64 -2.48 12.68
N PRO A 99 3.01 -2.75 13.93
CA PRO A 99 3.48 -1.70 14.81
C PRO A 99 4.86 -1.20 14.41
N VAL A 100 5.12 0.08 14.66
CA VAL A 100 6.44 0.69 14.50
C VAL A 100 6.91 1.12 15.88
N SER A 101 8.05 0.62 16.30
CA SER A 101 8.56 0.88 17.65
C SER A 101 9.20 2.26 17.76
N LYS A 102 9.79 2.79 16.68
CA LYS A 102 10.47 4.07 16.71
C LYS A 102 10.61 4.65 15.32
N VAL A 103 10.48 5.96 15.22
CA VAL A 103 10.73 6.72 14.00
C VAL A 103 11.70 7.84 14.32
N ILE A 104 12.66 8.09 13.44
CA ILE A 104 13.62 9.17 13.59
C ILE A 104 13.65 9.95 12.27
N LYS A 105 13.44 11.25 12.34
CA LYS A 105 13.57 12.13 11.19
C LYS A 105 15.03 12.46 10.99
N VAL A 106 15.59 12.05 9.88
CA VAL A 106 17.03 12.21 9.63
C VAL A 106 17.45 13.68 9.62
N ARG A 107 16.64 14.54 9.01
CA ARG A 107 16.99 15.97 8.87
C ARG A 107 17.12 16.70 10.20
N THR A 108 16.28 16.35 11.19
CA THR A 108 16.18 17.11 12.44
C THR A 108 16.56 16.31 13.68
N GLY A 109 16.57 14.97 13.60
CA GLY A 109 16.74 14.11 14.75
C GLY A 109 15.49 13.96 15.62
N GLU A 110 14.38 14.60 15.23
CA GLU A 110 13.10 14.44 15.93
C GLU A 110 12.65 12.99 15.90
N THR A 111 11.94 12.57 16.93
CA THR A 111 11.55 11.17 17.10
C THR A 111 10.03 11.02 17.19
N ASP A 112 9.57 9.86 16.77
CA ASP A 112 8.20 9.37 16.92
C ASP A 112 7.19 10.34 16.31
N ARG A 113 6.22 10.83 17.08
CA ARG A 113 5.17 11.68 16.54
C ARG A 113 5.70 12.91 15.81
N GLU A 114 6.67 13.61 16.41
CA GLU A 114 7.27 14.80 15.79
C GLU A 114 8.01 14.46 14.51
N ALA A 115 8.56 13.26 14.43
CA ALA A 115 9.23 12.79 13.22
C ALA A 115 8.26 12.59 12.04
N LEU A 116 6.99 12.39 12.34
CA LEU A 116 5.94 12.13 11.35
C LEU A 116 5.18 13.39 10.92
N LEU A 117 5.38 14.50 11.62
CA LEU A 117 4.71 15.77 11.31
C LEU A 117 5.38 16.56 10.19
#